data_53cb89bdb699dddd5914cbf46f81856f
#
_entry.id   53cb89bdb699dddd5914cbf46f81856f
#
_cell.length_a   1.000
_cell.length_b   1.000
_cell.length_c   1.000
_cell.angle_alpha   90.00
_cell.angle_beta   90.00
_cell.angle_gamma   90.00
#
_symmetry.space_group_name_H-M   'P 1'
#
loop_
_entity.id
_entity.type
_entity.pdbx_description
1 polymer ?
#
loop_
_entity_poly.entity_id
_entity_poly.type
_entity_poly.pdbx_seq_one_letter_code
_entity_poly.pdbx_strand_id
1 'polypeptide(L)'
;MYKRQDLALAKDAGFTDIVVDVRPTTGDVLFKTNLVDQVKFMYAWIGSNYTKVERTATWDYLQAFVDEARKQGLRIHAAINTFVGGNQIDGGTGLLYRDQSKAEWATQMNMQVGITSVMNTSESTKFFNPAHPEVQTFLCDLLKDLAGYDLDGIFLDRGRFLNLQADFSEESRKQFEEYMGGIRIQNYPNDILAPGASSLPATYPKYLTKWLEFRAKVIYDFMQKARTAVKGVKPGIKFGVYVGGWYSTYYDVGVNWAASTYDTSRYYNWATSKYKNYGYAACMDQILIGAYASPLKVHGTTEWTMEGFCSLAKDKIKGECPIVAGGPDVGNWDTNNQATQEQENQAIVQSVKACMNVCDGYFLFDMIHLKKADQWQYAKEGIKLAIE
;
A
#
# COMPACT_ATOMS: atom_id res chain seq x y z
N MET A 1 26.58 -9.59 2.94
CA MET A 1 26.55 -10.72 3.89
C MET A 1 25.16 -10.91 4.50
N TYR A 2 24.55 -9.89 5.09
CA TYR A 2 23.23 -10.01 5.75
C TYR A 2 22.09 -10.48 4.84
N LYS A 3 22.00 -10.03 3.59
CA LYS A 3 20.92 -10.39 2.65
C LYS A 3 20.82 -11.90 2.36
N ARG A 4 21.96 -12.59 2.21
CA ARG A 4 21.96 -14.05 1.99
C ARG A 4 21.39 -14.81 3.16
N GLN A 5 21.71 -14.39 4.38
CA GLN A 5 21.21 -15.03 5.61
C GLN A 5 19.72 -14.82 5.77
N ASP A 6 19.22 -13.61 5.49
CA ASP A 6 17.80 -13.30 5.65
C ASP A 6 16.93 -14.06 4.63
N LEU A 7 17.36 -14.16 3.35
CA LEU A 7 16.66 -14.97 2.35
C LEU A 7 16.73 -16.47 2.67
N ALA A 8 17.86 -16.94 3.19
CA ALA A 8 18.02 -18.33 3.61
C ALA A 8 17.08 -18.67 4.79
N LEU A 9 16.92 -17.75 5.76
CA LEU A 9 15.96 -17.92 6.87
C LEU A 9 14.52 -17.99 6.36
N ALA A 10 14.14 -17.12 5.42
CA ALA A 10 12.81 -17.16 4.83
C ALA A 10 12.56 -18.47 4.08
N LYS A 11 13.54 -18.95 3.29
CA LYS A 11 13.46 -20.24 2.59
C LYS A 11 13.36 -21.40 3.56
N ASP A 12 14.17 -21.43 4.60
CA ASP A 12 14.17 -22.46 5.64
C ASP A 12 12.84 -22.49 6.42
N ALA A 13 12.23 -21.32 6.65
CA ALA A 13 10.91 -21.21 7.25
C ALA A 13 9.78 -21.71 6.35
N GLY A 14 10.03 -21.92 5.05
CA GLY A 14 9.04 -22.46 4.11
C GLY A 14 8.38 -21.38 3.22
N PHE A 15 8.80 -20.12 3.28
CA PHE A 15 8.32 -19.11 2.34
C PHE A 15 8.78 -19.42 0.92
N THR A 16 7.91 -19.14 -0.04
CA THR A 16 8.15 -19.37 -1.47
C THR A 16 8.44 -18.08 -2.23
N ASP A 17 8.08 -16.96 -1.65
CA ASP A 17 8.11 -15.63 -2.25
C ASP A 17 8.75 -14.62 -1.28
N ILE A 18 9.48 -13.67 -1.86
CA ILE A 18 10.01 -12.50 -1.14
C ILE A 18 9.48 -11.24 -1.80
N VAL A 19 9.02 -10.29 -0.99
CA VAL A 19 8.65 -8.95 -1.43
C VAL A 19 9.69 -7.96 -0.88
N VAL A 20 10.33 -7.21 -1.76
CA VAL A 20 11.35 -6.20 -1.40
C VAL A 20 10.78 -4.81 -1.63
N ASP A 21 10.73 -3.98 -0.59
CA ASP A 21 10.42 -2.55 -0.75
C ASP A 21 11.60 -1.86 -1.42
N VAL A 22 11.39 -1.43 -2.66
CA VAL A 22 12.41 -0.77 -3.48
C VAL A 22 12.15 0.72 -3.69
N ARG A 23 11.09 1.24 -3.11
CA ARG A 23 10.79 2.66 -3.05
C ARG A 23 10.14 2.99 -1.70
N PRO A 24 10.97 3.16 -0.66
CA PRO A 24 10.49 3.44 0.70
C PRO A 24 9.80 4.81 0.80
N THR A 25 9.28 5.12 1.98
CA THR A 25 8.56 6.38 2.24
C THR A 25 9.41 7.65 2.12
N THR A 26 10.71 7.52 1.89
CA THR A 26 11.58 8.65 1.50
C THR A 26 11.27 9.18 0.10
N GLY A 27 10.56 8.43 -0.73
CA GLY A 27 10.24 8.77 -2.11
C GLY A 27 11.36 8.50 -3.12
N ASP A 28 12.54 8.09 -2.64
CA ASP A 28 13.68 7.68 -3.45
C ASP A 28 13.66 6.18 -3.72
N VAL A 29 14.54 5.67 -4.60
CA VAL A 29 14.49 4.28 -5.04
C VAL A 29 15.75 3.49 -4.71
N LEU A 30 15.63 2.16 -4.72
CA LEU A 30 16.69 1.17 -4.52
C LEU A 30 16.95 0.32 -5.79
N PHE A 31 16.56 0.84 -6.95
CA PHE A 31 16.81 0.23 -8.26
C PHE A 31 17.27 1.30 -9.25
N LYS A 32 17.84 0.92 -10.37
CA LYS A 32 18.37 1.87 -11.36
C LYS A 32 17.24 2.49 -12.18
N THR A 33 17.18 3.81 -12.17
CA THR A 33 16.35 4.65 -13.01
C THR A 33 16.99 6.04 -13.13
N ASN A 34 16.63 6.78 -14.16
CA ASN A 34 17.02 8.18 -14.33
C ASN A 34 15.91 9.15 -13.90
N LEU A 35 14.77 8.65 -13.42
CA LEU A 35 13.59 9.45 -13.12
C LEU A 35 13.61 10.06 -11.71
N VAL A 36 14.30 9.40 -10.79
CA VAL A 36 14.37 9.81 -9.37
C VAL A 36 15.69 9.32 -8.76
N ASP A 37 16.14 10.01 -7.71
CA ASP A 37 17.40 9.67 -7.04
C ASP A 37 17.35 8.31 -6.34
N GLN A 38 18.53 7.73 -6.19
CA GLN A 38 18.74 6.57 -5.31
C GLN A 38 18.64 6.99 -3.84
N VAL A 39 18.10 6.09 -3.00
CA VAL A 39 18.13 6.25 -1.53
C VAL A 39 19.57 6.49 -1.08
N LYS A 40 19.80 7.57 -0.35
CA LYS A 40 21.13 7.99 0.15
C LYS A 40 21.41 7.48 1.56
N PHE A 41 20.37 7.27 2.35
CA PHE A 41 20.47 6.73 3.71
C PHE A 41 19.22 5.93 4.06
N MET A 42 19.33 5.09 5.07
CA MET A 42 18.21 4.37 5.69
C MET A 42 18.37 4.41 7.19
N TYR A 43 17.27 4.30 7.92
CA TYR A 43 17.33 4.00 9.33
C TYR A 43 17.29 2.50 9.54
N ALA A 44 18.15 2.00 10.41
CA ALA A 44 18.26 0.59 10.72
C ALA A 44 18.52 0.37 12.21
N TRP A 45 18.08 -0.75 12.72
CA TRP A 45 18.43 -1.19 14.06
C TRP A 45 19.87 -1.73 14.06
N ILE A 46 20.74 -1.11 14.85
CA ILE A 46 22.09 -1.58 15.15
C ILE A 46 22.13 -1.87 16.65
N GLY A 47 21.99 -3.16 17.01
CA GLY A 47 21.69 -3.53 18.39
C GLY A 47 20.33 -2.98 18.81
N SER A 48 20.27 -2.26 19.93
CA SER A 48 19.08 -1.59 20.46
C SER A 48 18.82 -0.19 19.89
N ASN A 49 19.73 0.34 19.07
CA ASN A 49 19.65 1.71 18.58
C ASN A 49 19.10 1.79 17.14
N TYR A 50 18.05 2.59 16.95
CA TYR A 50 17.54 2.93 15.63
C TYR A 50 18.37 4.07 15.05
N THR A 51 19.26 3.76 14.11
CA THR A 51 20.34 4.62 13.70
C THR A 51 20.29 4.90 12.20
N LYS A 52 20.61 6.14 11.83
CA LYS A 52 20.81 6.52 10.43
C LYS A 52 22.05 5.85 9.87
N VAL A 53 21.91 5.16 8.75
CA VAL A 53 22.98 4.49 8.02
C VAL A 53 23.06 5.05 6.62
N GLU A 54 24.19 5.65 6.28
CA GLU A 54 24.45 6.15 4.94
C GLU A 54 24.65 4.98 3.96
N ARG A 55 24.07 5.11 2.78
CA ARG A 55 24.29 4.14 1.71
C ARG A 55 25.59 4.44 0.99
N THR A 56 26.59 3.63 1.21
CA THR A 56 27.88 3.71 0.53
C THR A 56 27.99 2.77 -0.68
N ALA A 57 27.01 1.87 -0.86
CA ALA A 57 27.00 0.88 -1.92
C ALA A 57 26.71 1.52 -3.29
N THR A 58 27.54 1.20 -4.28
CA THR A 58 27.41 1.64 -5.68
C THR A 58 26.74 0.60 -6.59
N TRP A 59 26.57 -0.64 -6.09
CA TRP A 59 25.95 -1.73 -6.81
C TRP A 59 24.42 -1.60 -6.80
N ASP A 60 23.78 -2.25 -7.78
CA ASP A 60 22.34 -2.29 -7.91
C ASP A 60 21.71 -3.15 -6.78
N TYR A 61 20.97 -2.48 -5.90
CA TYR A 61 20.40 -3.13 -4.72
C TYR A 61 19.34 -4.17 -5.11
N LEU A 62 18.42 -3.82 -6.02
CA LEU A 62 17.37 -4.75 -6.44
C LEU A 62 17.98 -5.93 -7.21
N GLN A 63 18.91 -5.70 -8.13
CA GLN A 63 19.55 -6.78 -8.88
C GLN A 63 20.22 -7.80 -7.95
N ALA A 64 20.89 -7.31 -6.88
CA ALA A 64 21.51 -8.21 -5.91
C ALA A 64 20.50 -9.07 -5.13
N PHE A 65 19.27 -8.57 -4.90
CA PHE A 65 18.18 -9.38 -4.32
C PHE A 65 17.64 -10.39 -5.34
N VAL A 66 17.45 -9.98 -6.58
CA VAL A 66 17.02 -10.87 -7.67
C VAL A 66 17.98 -12.05 -7.81
N ASP A 67 19.28 -11.76 -7.94
CA ASP A 67 20.32 -12.79 -8.10
C ASP A 67 20.32 -13.78 -6.94
N GLU A 68 20.22 -13.29 -5.72
CA GLU A 68 20.26 -14.15 -4.53
C GLU A 68 18.96 -14.96 -4.36
N ALA A 69 17.80 -14.35 -4.61
CA ALA A 69 16.51 -15.06 -4.56
C ALA A 69 16.46 -16.21 -5.58
N ARG A 70 16.94 -15.98 -6.82
CA ARG A 70 17.04 -17.01 -7.85
C ARG A 70 17.96 -18.17 -7.44
N LYS A 71 19.11 -17.89 -6.83
CA LYS A 71 20.01 -18.94 -6.32
C LYS A 71 19.38 -19.80 -5.26
N GLN A 72 18.47 -19.24 -4.47
CA GLN A 72 17.79 -19.95 -3.40
C GLN A 72 16.44 -20.57 -3.84
N GLY A 73 16.05 -20.39 -5.12
CA GLY A 73 14.79 -20.88 -5.66
C GLY A 73 13.57 -20.20 -5.05
N LEU A 74 13.70 -18.91 -4.69
CA LEU A 74 12.62 -18.04 -4.23
C LEU A 74 12.09 -17.21 -5.41
N ARG A 75 10.78 -17.00 -5.46
CA ARG A 75 10.19 -15.96 -6.30
C ARG A 75 10.43 -14.61 -5.65
N ILE A 76 10.66 -13.59 -6.48
CA ILE A 76 10.96 -12.23 -6.01
C ILE A 76 10.00 -11.22 -6.61
N HIS A 77 9.46 -10.39 -5.74
CA HIS A 77 8.56 -9.29 -6.08
C HIS A 77 9.14 -7.98 -5.56
N ALA A 78 8.89 -6.90 -6.27
CA ALA A 78 9.22 -5.55 -5.79
C ALA A 78 7.96 -4.85 -5.30
N ALA A 79 8.06 -4.13 -4.19
CA ALA A 79 7.01 -3.22 -3.71
C ALA A 79 7.47 -1.76 -3.82
N ILE A 80 6.54 -0.87 -4.12
CA ILE A 80 6.79 0.58 -4.12
C ILE A 80 5.71 1.32 -3.33
N ASN A 81 6.10 2.34 -2.58
CA ASN A 81 5.17 3.32 -2.01
C ASN A 81 4.74 4.31 -3.10
N THR A 82 3.68 3.98 -3.81
CA THR A 82 3.32 4.51 -5.14
C THR A 82 3.20 6.03 -5.19
N PHE A 83 2.27 6.62 -4.42
CA PHE A 83 2.04 8.08 -4.44
C PHE A 83 2.85 8.85 -3.42
N VAL A 84 3.90 8.26 -2.86
CA VAL A 84 4.81 9.00 -1.97
C VAL A 84 5.78 9.83 -2.81
N GLY A 85 5.75 11.15 -2.62
CA GLY A 85 6.60 12.12 -3.32
C GLY A 85 7.82 12.57 -2.51
N GLY A 86 7.85 12.26 -1.20
CA GLY A 86 8.94 12.63 -0.30
C GLY A 86 8.59 12.42 1.17
N ASN A 87 9.56 12.73 2.03
CA ASN A 87 9.42 12.66 3.48
C ASN A 87 10.19 13.82 4.13
N GLN A 88 9.67 14.37 5.23
CA GLN A 88 10.31 15.49 5.94
C GLN A 88 11.57 15.09 6.72
N ILE A 89 11.89 13.81 6.80
CA ILE A 89 13.06 13.30 7.53
C ILE A 89 14.35 13.95 7.04
N ASP A 90 15.24 14.29 7.95
CA ASP A 90 16.55 14.89 7.67
C ASP A 90 16.53 16.14 6.75
N GLY A 91 15.52 16.99 6.93
CA GLY A 91 15.36 18.21 6.13
C GLY A 91 14.67 18.01 4.78
N GLY A 92 14.24 16.80 4.48
CA GLY A 92 13.45 16.48 3.31
C GLY A 92 14.13 15.55 2.30
N THR A 93 13.40 14.52 1.90
CA THR A 93 13.80 13.56 0.88
C THR A 93 12.74 13.45 -0.22
N GLY A 94 13.08 12.83 -1.33
CA GLY A 94 12.15 12.62 -2.43
C GLY A 94 12.03 13.82 -3.38
N LEU A 95 11.30 13.59 -4.45
CA LEU A 95 11.20 14.53 -5.57
C LEU A 95 10.56 15.87 -5.17
N LEU A 96 9.53 15.85 -4.31
CA LEU A 96 8.84 17.07 -3.87
C LEU A 96 9.71 18.03 -3.08
N TYR A 97 10.78 17.56 -2.44
CA TYR A 97 11.75 18.43 -1.74
C TYR A 97 12.87 18.90 -2.65
N ARG A 98 13.25 18.11 -3.65
CA ARG A 98 14.41 18.43 -4.50
C ARG A 98 14.09 19.24 -5.74
N ASP A 99 12.89 19.10 -6.30
CA ASP A 99 12.52 19.73 -7.57
C ASP A 99 11.31 20.66 -7.40
N GLN A 100 11.56 21.93 -7.26
CA GLN A 100 10.52 22.96 -7.11
C GLN A 100 9.63 23.09 -8.36
N SER A 101 10.07 22.65 -9.53
CA SER A 101 9.23 22.60 -10.73
C SER A 101 8.08 21.58 -10.61
N LYS A 102 8.14 20.69 -9.63
CA LYS A 102 7.12 19.68 -9.30
C LYS A 102 6.21 20.06 -8.13
N ALA A 103 6.24 21.33 -7.70
CA ALA A 103 5.42 21.80 -6.57
C ALA A 103 3.92 21.52 -6.77
N GLU A 104 3.42 21.62 -8.01
CA GLU A 104 2.03 21.33 -8.36
C GLU A 104 1.66 19.83 -8.27
N TRP A 105 2.66 18.95 -8.22
CA TRP A 105 2.43 17.51 -8.03
C TRP A 105 2.05 17.14 -6.59
N ALA A 106 2.33 18.06 -5.64
CA ALA A 106 2.04 17.84 -4.22
C ALA A 106 0.53 17.89 -3.96
N THR A 107 0.03 16.92 -3.20
CA THR A 107 -1.35 16.91 -2.71
C THR A 107 -1.70 18.22 -2.02
N GLN A 108 -2.92 18.73 -2.29
CA GLN A 108 -3.51 19.88 -1.59
C GLN A 108 -4.50 19.37 -0.54
N MET A 109 -4.25 19.76 0.70
CA MET A 109 -5.01 19.31 1.87
C MET A 109 -6.11 20.31 2.24
N ASN A 110 -7.33 19.83 2.47
CA ASN A 110 -8.45 20.63 2.98
C ASN A 110 -8.34 20.77 4.50
N MET A 111 -7.49 21.71 4.93
CA MET A 111 -7.23 21.96 6.35
C MET A 111 -8.19 23.00 6.94
N GLN A 112 -8.26 23.11 8.28
CA GLN A 112 -9.09 24.10 8.98
C GLN A 112 -8.80 25.54 8.54
N VAL A 113 -7.55 25.82 8.20
CA VAL A 113 -7.08 27.15 7.76
C VAL A 113 -7.27 27.39 6.25
N GLY A 114 -7.89 26.42 5.54
CA GLY A 114 -8.07 26.45 4.09
C GLY A 114 -7.24 25.38 3.37
N ILE A 115 -7.35 25.37 2.04
CA ILE A 115 -6.60 24.44 1.20
C ILE A 115 -5.12 24.82 1.21
N THR A 116 -4.27 23.87 1.55
CA THR A 116 -2.82 24.07 1.65
C THR A 116 -2.04 22.86 1.16
N SER A 117 -0.85 23.10 0.60
CA SER A 117 0.01 21.99 0.16
C SER A 117 0.40 21.09 1.33
N VAL A 118 0.42 19.78 1.10
CA VAL A 118 0.95 18.79 2.05
C VAL A 118 2.37 19.13 2.52
N MET A 119 3.13 19.86 1.70
CA MET A 119 4.48 20.33 2.05
C MET A 119 4.49 21.25 3.26
N ASN A 120 3.40 21.97 3.50
CA ASN A 120 3.23 22.96 4.59
C ASN A 120 2.46 22.38 5.79
N THR A 121 2.25 21.07 5.84
CA THR A 121 1.57 20.38 6.95
C THR A 121 2.56 19.60 7.81
N SER A 122 2.09 19.11 8.97
CA SER A 122 2.87 18.23 9.85
C SER A 122 2.97 16.78 9.36
N GLU A 123 2.32 16.44 8.24
CA GLU A 123 2.44 15.11 7.64
C GLU A 123 3.90 14.80 7.32
N SER A 124 4.43 13.74 7.91
CA SER A 124 5.83 13.35 7.71
C SER A 124 6.09 12.86 6.29
N THR A 125 5.16 12.07 5.74
CA THR A 125 5.21 11.56 4.36
C THR A 125 4.44 12.50 3.44
N LYS A 126 5.10 13.01 2.41
CA LYS A 126 4.53 13.93 1.43
C LYS A 126 4.02 13.15 0.23
N PHE A 127 2.72 13.27 -0.05
CA PHE A 127 2.08 12.56 -1.15
C PHE A 127 2.01 13.43 -2.41
N PHE A 128 2.16 12.79 -3.55
CA PHE A 128 1.72 13.33 -4.84
C PHE A 128 0.19 13.35 -4.91
N ASN A 129 -0.34 14.24 -5.70
CA ASN A 129 -1.76 14.22 -6.09
C ASN A 129 -2.03 13.06 -7.07
N PRO A 130 -2.81 12.04 -6.70
CA PRO A 130 -3.12 10.93 -7.59
C PRO A 130 -3.91 11.32 -8.85
N ALA A 131 -4.62 12.45 -8.83
CA ALA A 131 -5.38 12.93 -9.97
C ALA A 131 -4.51 13.71 -10.98
N HIS A 132 -3.27 14.10 -10.62
CA HIS A 132 -2.41 14.88 -11.50
C HIS A 132 -1.89 14.04 -12.68
N PRO A 133 -2.16 14.42 -13.97
CA PRO A 133 -1.81 13.60 -15.12
C PRO A 133 -0.32 13.31 -15.26
N GLU A 134 0.55 14.30 -14.99
CA GLU A 134 2.00 14.13 -15.07
C GLU A 134 2.53 13.19 -13.96
N VAL A 135 1.93 13.22 -12.76
CA VAL A 135 2.25 12.27 -11.68
C VAL A 135 1.95 10.84 -12.14
N GLN A 136 0.79 10.60 -12.74
CA GLN A 136 0.43 9.28 -13.24
C GLN A 136 1.39 8.81 -14.34
N THR A 137 1.78 9.70 -15.27
CA THR A 137 2.76 9.40 -16.30
C THR A 137 4.13 9.06 -15.72
N PHE A 138 4.63 9.89 -14.82
CA PHE A 138 5.90 9.65 -14.11
C PHE A 138 5.93 8.29 -13.40
N LEU A 139 4.86 7.95 -12.68
CA LEU A 139 4.77 6.67 -11.97
C LEU A 139 4.67 5.48 -12.93
N CYS A 140 3.96 5.62 -14.05
CA CYS A 140 3.94 4.58 -15.09
C CYS A 140 5.33 4.36 -15.70
N ASP A 141 6.09 5.42 -15.94
CA ASP A 141 7.45 5.31 -16.48
C ASP A 141 8.41 4.69 -15.46
N LEU A 142 8.28 5.06 -14.19
CA LEU A 142 9.04 4.43 -13.09
C LEU A 142 8.73 2.92 -12.98
N LEU A 143 7.47 2.54 -13.14
CA LEU A 143 7.05 1.14 -13.13
C LEU A 143 7.55 0.35 -14.36
N LYS A 144 7.71 0.99 -15.52
CA LYS A 144 8.35 0.37 -16.69
C LYS A 144 9.81 0.05 -16.42
N ASP A 145 10.57 0.98 -15.82
CA ASP A 145 11.97 0.74 -15.44
C ASP A 145 12.08 -0.43 -14.46
N LEU A 146 11.17 -0.48 -13.46
CA LEU A 146 11.11 -1.57 -12.49
C LEU A 146 10.75 -2.91 -13.13
N ALA A 147 9.81 -2.93 -14.09
CA ALA A 147 9.41 -4.14 -14.80
C ALA A 147 10.50 -4.72 -15.70
N GLY A 148 11.56 -3.95 -15.99
CA GLY A 148 12.74 -4.42 -16.71
C GLY A 148 13.62 -5.41 -15.94
N TYR A 149 13.46 -5.49 -14.62
CA TYR A 149 14.17 -6.48 -13.80
C TYR A 149 13.55 -7.88 -13.92
N ASP A 150 14.33 -8.91 -13.59
CA ASP A 150 13.84 -10.28 -13.55
C ASP A 150 13.00 -10.55 -12.28
N LEU A 151 11.85 -9.89 -12.20
CA LEU A 151 10.87 -10.01 -11.13
C LEU A 151 9.73 -10.95 -11.51
N ASP A 152 9.16 -11.65 -10.52
CA ASP A 152 7.94 -12.42 -10.64
C ASP A 152 6.68 -11.54 -10.51
N GLY A 153 6.81 -10.41 -9.80
CA GLY A 153 5.70 -9.47 -9.65
C GLY A 153 6.11 -8.10 -9.10
N ILE A 154 5.17 -7.18 -9.19
CA ILE A 154 5.25 -5.83 -8.60
C ILE A 154 4.01 -5.61 -7.76
N PHE A 155 4.21 -5.12 -6.53
CA PHE A 155 3.14 -4.68 -5.62
C PHE A 155 3.12 -3.17 -5.47
N LEU A 156 1.96 -2.57 -5.66
CA LEU A 156 1.73 -1.16 -5.36
C LEU A 156 1.23 -1.04 -3.91
N ASP A 157 2.09 -0.58 -3.02
CA ASP A 157 1.70 -0.05 -1.72
C ASP A 157 1.41 1.44 -1.85
N ARG A 158 0.59 2.01 -0.96
CA ARG A 158 0.17 3.42 -0.97
C ARG A 158 -0.26 3.92 -2.36
N GLY A 159 -0.87 3.03 -3.16
CA GLY A 159 -1.54 3.34 -4.42
C GLY A 159 -2.89 4.02 -4.15
N ARG A 160 -2.89 5.17 -3.46
CA ARG A 160 -4.04 5.79 -2.83
C ARG A 160 -3.83 7.28 -2.55
N PHE A 161 -4.91 8.00 -2.27
CA PHE A 161 -4.82 9.34 -1.65
C PHE A 161 -4.23 9.24 -0.23
N LEU A 162 -3.75 10.37 0.29
CA LEU A 162 -3.18 10.41 1.64
C LEU A 162 -4.23 10.06 2.70
N ASN A 163 -5.33 10.79 2.72
CA ASN A 163 -6.47 10.63 3.65
C ASN A 163 -7.73 11.33 3.10
N LEU A 164 -8.78 11.48 3.90
CA LEU A 164 -10.05 12.10 3.50
C LEU A 164 -9.89 13.59 3.11
N GLN A 165 -8.93 14.28 3.70
CA GLN A 165 -8.65 15.70 3.42
C GLN A 165 -7.87 15.91 2.10
N ALA A 166 -7.55 14.85 1.38
CA ALA A 166 -6.78 14.87 0.13
C ALA A 166 -7.58 14.28 -1.05
N ASP A 167 -7.43 14.75 -2.27
CA ASP A 167 -6.76 15.95 -2.74
C ASP A 167 -7.81 17.01 -3.11
N PHE A 168 -7.60 18.24 -2.68
CA PHE A 168 -8.52 19.36 -2.93
C PHE A 168 -7.89 20.44 -3.83
N SER A 169 -6.97 20.06 -4.73
CA SER A 169 -6.40 20.97 -5.72
C SER A 169 -7.44 21.43 -6.75
N GLU A 170 -7.11 22.50 -7.47
CA GLU A 170 -7.93 22.96 -8.59
C GLU A 170 -7.98 21.92 -9.73
N GLU A 171 -6.92 21.11 -9.91
CA GLU A 171 -6.93 20.00 -10.87
C GLU A 171 -7.96 18.94 -10.48
N SER A 172 -7.97 18.50 -9.23
CA SER A 172 -8.99 17.54 -8.73
C SER A 172 -10.39 18.12 -8.78
N ARG A 173 -10.56 19.41 -8.45
CA ARG A 173 -11.84 20.11 -8.59
C ARG A 173 -12.34 20.10 -10.02
N LYS A 174 -11.52 20.51 -10.96
CA LYS A 174 -11.84 20.53 -12.39
C LYS A 174 -12.26 19.17 -12.91
N GLN A 175 -11.46 18.13 -12.63
CA GLN A 175 -11.78 16.77 -13.04
C GLN A 175 -13.09 16.27 -12.41
N PHE A 176 -13.34 16.62 -11.16
CA PHE A 176 -14.60 16.25 -10.50
C PHE A 176 -15.80 16.98 -11.10
N GLU A 177 -15.71 18.29 -11.38
CA GLU A 177 -16.76 19.06 -12.05
C GLU A 177 -17.07 18.48 -13.44
N GLU A 178 -16.04 18.08 -14.20
CA GLU A 178 -16.18 17.36 -15.48
C GLU A 178 -16.86 15.99 -15.30
N TYR A 179 -16.42 15.21 -14.29
CA TYR A 179 -17.02 13.92 -13.94
C TYR A 179 -18.52 14.05 -13.60
N MET A 180 -18.91 15.15 -13.02
CA MET A 180 -20.31 15.50 -12.70
C MET A 180 -21.10 16.09 -13.88
N GLY A 181 -20.57 16.02 -15.09
CA GLY A 181 -21.25 16.52 -16.31
C GLY A 181 -21.06 18.01 -16.56
N GLY A 182 -19.98 18.58 -16.07
CA GLY A 182 -19.62 20.00 -16.29
C GLY A 182 -20.30 20.97 -15.31
N ILE A 183 -20.78 20.48 -14.17
CA ILE A 183 -21.30 21.37 -13.11
C ILE A 183 -20.17 22.25 -12.56
N ARG A 184 -20.59 23.37 -11.94
CA ARG A 184 -19.68 24.23 -11.15
C ARG A 184 -20.07 24.17 -9.68
N ILE A 185 -19.11 23.81 -8.82
CA ILE A 185 -19.30 23.80 -7.37
C ILE A 185 -19.22 25.23 -6.87
N GLN A 186 -20.32 25.76 -6.35
CA GLN A 186 -20.40 27.17 -5.94
C GLN A 186 -19.69 27.42 -4.61
N ASN A 187 -19.74 26.46 -3.69
CA ASN A 187 -19.17 26.60 -2.36
C ASN A 187 -18.13 25.51 -2.11
N TYR A 188 -17.03 25.57 -2.89
CA TYR A 188 -15.90 24.65 -2.74
C TYR A 188 -14.97 25.11 -1.62
N PRO A 189 -14.50 24.23 -0.72
CA PRO A 189 -14.73 22.79 -0.67
C PRO A 189 -15.97 22.35 0.17
N ASN A 190 -16.71 23.29 0.78
CA ASN A 190 -17.76 22.99 1.78
C ASN A 190 -18.90 22.11 1.24
N ASP A 191 -19.24 22.23 -0.04
CA ASP A 191 -20.27 21.36 -0.67
C ASP A 191 -19.80 19.91 -0.80
N ILE A 192 -18.50 19.64 -0.54
CA ILE A 192 -17.89 18.30 -0.54
C ILE A 192 -17.56 17.86 0.88
N LEU A 193 -16.70 18.63 1.58
CA LEU A 193 -16.22 18.35 2.92
C LEU A 193 -15.86 19.65 3.62
N ALA A 194 -16.33 19.84 4.84
CA ALA A 194 -15.98 21.03 5.61
C ALA A 194 -14.46 21.12 5.85
N PRO A 195 -13.87 22.33 5.83
CA PRO A 195 -12.45 22.53 6.10
C PRO A 195 -12.04 21.89 7.43
N GLY A 196 -10.93 21.15 7.40
CA GLY A 196 -10.38 20.47 8.57
C GLY A 196 -11.07 19.18 8.98
N ALA A 197 -12.19 18.78 8.33
CA ALA A 197 -12.86 17.53 8.66
C ALA A 197 -11.99 16.32 8.25
N SER A 198 -11.69 15.44 9.22
CA SER A 198 -10.88 14.23 9.05
C SER A 198 -11.71 12.93 9.12
N SER A 199 -13.02 13.05 9.26
CA SER A 199 -13.97 11.94 9.27
C SER A 199 -15.27 12.33 8.57
N LEU A 200 -16.09 11.33 8.24
CA LEU A 200 -17.39 11.60 7.63
C LEU A 200 -18.30 12.33 8.62
N PRO A 201 -18.93 13.44 8.19
CA PRO A 201 -19.88 14.16 9.02
C PRO A 201 -21.20 13.36 9.17
N ALA A 202 -21.95 13.61 10.23
CA ALA A 202 -23.25 12.97 10.46
C ALA A 202 -24.26 13.25 9.34
N THR A 203 -24.20 14.44 8.75
CA THR A 203 -25.00 14.83 7.58
C THR A 203 -24.06 15.12 6.42
N TYR A 204 -24.24 14.40 5.32
CA TYR A 204 -23.36 14.52 4.18
C TYR A 204 -23.63 15.80 3.38
N PRO A 205 -22.59 16.60 3.09
CA PRO A 205 -22.67 17.67 2.12
C PRO A 205 -23.11 17.17 0.75
N LYS A 206 -23.63 18.07 -0.05
CA LYS A 206 -24.33 17.78 -1.34
C LYS A 206 -23.55 16.86 -2.26
N TYR A 207 -22.23 16.99 -2.32
CA TYR A 207 -21.40 16.24 -3.28
C TYR A 207 -20.46 15.23 -2.62
N LEU A 208 -20.49 15.02 -1.30
CA LEU A 208 -19.54 14.15 -0.60
C LEU A 208 -19.51 12.73 -1.17
N THR A 209 -20.65 12.05 -1.30
CA THR A 209 -20.69 10.66 -1.79
C THR A 209 -20.19 10.54 -3.23
N LYS A 210 -20.45 11.56 -4.05
CA LYS A 210 -19.94 11.64 -5.43
C LYS A 210 -18.45 11.93 -5.48
N TRP A 211 -17.95 12.71 -4.55
CA TRP A 211 -16.52 12.94 -4.41
C TRP A 211 -15.76 11.67 -4.02
N LEU A 212 -16.29 10.88 -3.10
CA LEU A 212 -15.73 9.58 -2.74
C LEU A 212 -15.74 8.61 -3.92
N GLU A 213 -16.83 8.58 -4.70
CA GLU A 213 -16.91 7.83 -5.96
C GLU A 213 -15.87 8.28 -6.97
N PHE A 214 -15.70 9.58 -7.18
CA PHE A 214 -14.71 10.15 -8.09
C PHE A 214 -13.28 9.80 -7.66
N ARG A 215 -12.95 9.89 -6.38
CA ARG A 215 -11.62 9.49 -5.86
C ARG A 215 -11.34 8.00 -6.15
N ALA A 216 -12.32 7.13 -5.96
CA ALA A 216 -12.19 5.72 -6.32
C ALA A 216 -11.97 5.53 -7.83
N LYS A 217 -12.63 6.34 -8.69
CA LYS A 217 -12.40 6.35 -10.13
C LYS A 217 -10.96 6.75 -10.48
N VAL A 218 -10.42 7.80 -9.85
CA VAL A 218 -9.04 8.27 -10.10
C VAL A 218 -8.04 7.15 -9.84
N ILE A 219 -8.18 6.44 -8.71
CA ILE A 219 -7.29 5.31 -8.38
C ILE A 219 -7.53 4.14 -9.33
N TYR A 220 -8.77 3.79 -9.64
CA TYR A 220 -9.10 2.74 -10.61
C TYR A 220 -8.44 2.99 -11.97
N ASP A 221 -8.60 4.19 -12.51
CA ASP A 221 -8.03 4.57 -13.81
C ASP A 221 -6.49 4.51 -13.79
N PHE A 222 -5.87 4.95 -12.70
CA PHE A 222 -4.43 4.82 -12.51
C PHE A 222 -3.99 3.35 -12.47
N MET A 223 -4.69 2.47 -11.75
CA MET A 223 -4.35 1.04 -11.70
C MET A 223 -4.39 0.39 -13.08
N GLN A 224 -5.37 0.75 -13.92
CA GLN A 224 -5.44 0.29 -15.32
C GLN A 224 -4.24 0.75 -16.14
N LYS A 225 -3.85 2.04 -16.02
CA LYS A 225 -2.68 2.60 -16.69
C LYS A 225 -1.38 1.93 -16.24
N ALA A 226 -1.21 1.78 -14.93
CA ALA A 226 -0.04 1.16 -14.32
C ALA A 226 0.10 -0.31 -14.75
N ARG A 227 -1.00 -1.08 -14.72
CA ARG A 227 -1.02 -2.47 -15.24
C ARG A 227 -0.59 -2.52 -16.70
N THR A 228 -1.16 -1.64 -17.53
CA THR A 228 -0.82 -1.58 -18.96
C THR A 228 0.66 -1.27 -19.17
N ALA A 229 1.21 -0.31 -18.42
CA ALA A 229 2.63 0.06 -18.49
C ALA A 229 3.53 -1.12 -18.11
N VAL A 230 3.25 -1.79 -17.00
CA VAL A 230 4.03 -2.95 -16.50
C VAL A 230 3.95 -4.14 -17.47
N LYS A 231 2.74 -4.51 -17.88
CA LYS A 231 2.52 -5.64 -18.79
C LYS A 231 3.06 -5.37 -20.20
N GLY A 232 3.15 -4.11 -20.59
CA GLY A 232 3.77 -3.72 -21.87
C GLY A 232 5.27 -4.01 -21.92
N VAL A 233 5.96 -3.98 -20.78
CA VAL A 233 7.39 -4.32 -20.68
C VAL A 233 7.56 -5.83 -20.50
N LYS A 234 6.83 -6.45 -19.57
CA LYS A 234 6.93 -7.87 -19.24
C LYS A 234 5.53 -8.49 -19.09
N PRO A 235 4.95 -9.08 -20.16
CA PRO A 235 3.57 -9.58 -20.13
C PRO A 235 3.28 -10.61 -19.03
N GLY A 236 4.27 -11.42 -18.67
CA GLY A 236 4.14 -12.48 -17.67
C GLY A 236 4.30 -12.04 -16.21
N ILE A 237 4.78 -10.82 -15.94
CA ILE A 237 4.97 -10.32 -14.59
C ILE A 237 3.61 -10.14 -13.88
N LYS A 238 3.51 -10.53 -12.62
CA LYS A 238 2.28 -10.33 -11.83
C LYS A 238 2.18 -8.87 -11.37
N PHE A 239 1.02 -8.27 -11.60
CA PHE A 239 0.69 -6.93 -11.13
C PHE A 239 -0.22 -7.04 -9.92
N GLY A 240 0.16 -6.44 -8.80
CA GLY A 240 -0.56 -6.57 -7.54
C GLY A 240 -0.56 -5.32 -6.69
N VAL A 241 -1.34 -5.39 -5.61
CA VAL A 241 -1.44 -4.33 -4.61
C VAL A 241 -1.33 -4.92 -3.20
N TYR A 242 -0.86 -4.09 -2.27
CA TYR A 242 -1.11 -4.26 -0.85
C TYR A 242 -2.28 -3.35 -0.43
N VAL A 243 -3.24 -3.90 0.32
CA VAL A 243 -4.36 -3.16 0.92
C VAL A 243 -4.67 -3.69 2.31
N GLY A 244 -5.16 -2.83 3.20
CA GLY A 244 -5.64 -3.25 4.51
C GLY A 244 -7.00 -3.94 4.43
N GLY A 245 -7.24 -4.91 5.32
CA GLY A 245 -8.50 -5.65 5.41
C GLY A 245 -9.71 -4.82 5.85
N TRP A 246 -9.50 -3.62 6.41
CA TRP A 246 -10.53 -2.69 6.92
C TRP A 246 -11.21 -1.90 5.79
N TYR A 247 -11.92 -2.61 4.93
CA TYR A 247 -12.60 -2.04 3.75
C TYR A 247 -13.59 -0.94 4.10
N SER A 248 -14.26 -1.05 5.23
CA SER A 248 -15.29 -0.12 5.69
C SER A 248 -14.84 1.35 5.74
N THR A 249 -13.54 1.59 5.92
CA THR A 249 -12.94 2.93 5.98
C THR A 249 -12.05 3.28 4.79
N TYR A 250 -11.94 2.42 3.78
CA TYR A 250 -11.07 2.67 2.61
C TYR A 250 -11.55 3.83 1.71
N TYR A 251 -12.78 4.31 1.90
CA TYR A 251 -13.23 5.59 1.32
C TYR A 251 -12.31 6.75 1.72
N ASP A 252 -11.72 6.68 2.91
CA ASP A 252 -10.82 7.70 3.46
C ASP A 252 -9.60 7.96 2.55
N VAL A 253 -9.13 6.93 1.90
CA VAL A 253 -7.97 6.98 0.99
C VAL A 253 -8.36 6.85 -0.50
N GLY A 254 -9.64 6.92 -0.82
CA GLY A 254 -10.15 6.91 -2.20
C GLY A 254 -9.89 5.60 -2.94
N VAL A 255 -9.97 4.46 -2.27
CA VAL A 255 -9.69 3.15 -2.85
C VAL A 255 -10.87 2.22 -2.75
N ASN A 256 -11.21 1.57 -3.87
CA ASN A 256 -12.13 0.44 -3.93
C ASN A 256 -11.40 -0.79 -4.45
N TRP A 257 -10.87 -1.62 -3.56
CA TRP A 257 -10.17 -2.85 -3.91
C TRP A 257 -11.09 -4.08 -4.09
N ALA A 258 -12.40 -3.89 -3.95
CA ALA A 258 -13.38 -4.95 -4.13
C ALA A 258 -13.60 -5.29 -5.62
N ALA A 259 -14.37 -6.33 -5.85
CA ALA A 259 -14.89 -6.69 -7.16
C ALA A 259 -15.88 -5.63 -7.70
N SER A 260 -15.95 -5.47 -9.01
CA SER A 260 -16.94 -4.63 -9.66
C SER A 260 -18.39 -5.11 -9.44
N THR A 261 -18.53 -6.38 -9.07
CA THR A 261 -19.81 -7.03 -8.73
C THR A 261 -20.18 -6.91 -7.25
N TYR A 262 -19.30 -6.38 -6.39
CA TYR A 262 -19.59 -6.10 -5.00
C TYR A 262 -20.25 -4.73 -4.85
N ASP A 263 -21.55 -4.71 -4.55
CA ASP A 263 -22.32 -3.47 -4.42
C ASP A 263 -22.15 -2.85 -3.03
N THR A 264 -21.11 -2.03 -2.88
CA THR A 264 -20.73 -1.32 -1.64
C THR A 264 -21.89 -0.50 -1.05
N SER A 265 -22.75 0.07 -1.91
CA SER A 265 -23.85 0.93 -1.46
C SER A 265 -24.94 0.19 -0.67
N ARG A 266 -24.97 -1.15 -0.74
CA ARG A 266 -25.88 -1.97 0.07
C ARG A 266 -25.48 -2.06 1.54
N TYR A 267 -24.23 -1.76 1.84
CA TYR A 267 -23.65 -1.94 3.18
C TYR A 267 -23.19 -0.63 3.81
N TYR A 268 -22.87 0.36 2.98
CA TYR A 268 -22.29 1.63 3.43
C TYR A 268 -22.99 2.82 2.77
N ASN A 269 -23.55 3.70 3.58
CA ASN A 269 -24.30 4.88 3.14
C ASN A 269 -23.42 5.97 2.50
N TRP A 270 -22.09 5.91 2.69
CA TRP A 270 -21.16 6.81 2.03
C TRP A 270 -20.92 6.43 0.56
N ALA A 271 -21.25 5.21 0.14
CA ALA A 271 -21.07 4.76 -1.24
C ALA A 271 -22.31 5.02 -2.08
N THR A 272 -22.12 5.46 -3.31
CA THR A 272 -23.18 5.53 -4.32
C THR A 272 -23.36 4.16 -4.99
N SER A 273 -24.47 3.94 -5.69
CA SER A 273 -24.69 2.73 -6.48
C SER A 273 -23.65 2.53 -7.62
N LYS A 274 -22.97 3.60 -8.05
CA LYS A 274 -21.93 3.56 -9.08
C LYS A 274 -20.54 3.33 -8.52
N TYR A 275 -20.34 3.43 -7.19
CA TYR A 275 -19.04 3.23 -6.55
C TYR A 275 -18.40 1.88 -6.91
N LYS A 276 -19.19 0.82 -7.02
CA LYS A 276 -18.75 -0.52 -7.43
C LYS A 276 -18.08 -0.57 -8.79
N ASN A 277 -18.42 0.33 -9.72
CA ASN A 277 -17.83 0.37 -11.07
C ASN A 277 -16.32 0.66 -11.03
N TYR A 278 -15.83 1.17 -9.92
CA TYR A 278 -14.43 1.50 -9.68
C TYR A 278 -13.74 0.50 -8.74
N GLY A 279 -14.35 -0.68 -8.54
CA GLY A 279 -13.70 -1.82 -7.92
C GLY A 279 -12.64 -2.40 -8.85
N TYR A 280 -11.38 -2.47 -8.36
CA TYR A 280 -10.27 -2.84 -9.23
C TYR A 280 -9.75 -4.28 -9.04
N ALA A 281 -10.46 -5.16 -8.29
CA ALA A 281 -10.00 -6.52 -8.05
C ALA A 281 -9.63 -7.26 -9.35
N ALA A 282 -10.45 -7.14 -10.40
CA ALA A 282 -10.19 -7.76 -11.72
C ALA A 282 -8.96 -7.19 -12.44
N CYS A 283 -8.47 -6.04 -12.03
CA CYS A 283 -7.25 -5.43 -12.57
C CYS A 283 -5.97 -6.03 -11.97
N MET A 284 -6.08 -6.84 -10.90
CA MET A 284 -4.97 -7.39 -10.17
C MET A 284 -4.75 -8.86 -10.49
N ASP A 285 -3.48 -9.26 -10.61
CA ASP A 285 -3.10 -10.68 -10.65
C ASP A 285 -2.93 -11.23 -9.23
N GLN A 286 -2.68 -10.35 -8.24
CA GLN A 286 -2.50 -10.70 -6.83
C GLN A 286 -2.83 -9.52 -5.91
N ILE A 287 -3.43 -9.82 -4.75
CA ILE A 287 -3.74 -8.84 -3.70
C ILE A 287 -3.19 -9.35 -2.36
N LEU A 288 -2.42 -8.53 -1.67
CA LEU A 288 -2.03 -8.77 -0.28
C LEU A 288 -2.99 -8.02 0.64
N ILE A 289 -3.65 -8.76 1.52
CA ILE A 289 -4.61 -8.23 2.50
C ILE A 289 -3.92 -8.10 3.85
N GLY A 290 -3.73 -6.87 4.31
CA GLY A 290 -3.27 -6.61 5.67
C GLY A 290 -4.29 -7.06 6.70
N ALA A 291 -4.08 -8.25 7.26
CA ALA A 291 -4.87 -8.79 8.37
C ALA A 291 -4.28 -8.30 9.71
N TYR A 292 -4.12 -6.98 9.85
CA TYR A 292 -3.38 -6.29 10.91
C TYR A 292 -4.19 -6.18 12.21
N ALA A 293 -4.64 -7.32 12.71
CA ALA A 293 -5.29 -7.42 14.02
C ALA A 293 -4.27 -7.64 15.15
N SER A 294 -4.70 -7.42 16.39
CA SER A 294 -3.93 -7.77 17.59
C SER A 294 -3.56 -9.26 17.59
N PRO A 295 -2.38 -9.64 18.13
CA PRO A 295 -2.00 -11.04 18.27
C PRO A 295 -2.97 -11.84 19.17
N LEU A 296 -3.78 -11.18 19.97
CA LEU A 296 -4.85 -11.80 20.76
C LEU A 296 -6.14 -12.06 19.94
N LYS A 297 -6.17 -11.70 18.66
CA LYS A 297 -7.36 -11.76 17.80
C LYS A 297 -7.05 -12.45 16.46
N VAL A 298 -6.47 -13.64 16.50
CA VAL A 298 -6.16 -14.41 15.29
C VAL A 298 -7.43 -14.94 14.65
N HIS A 299 -8.28 -15.62 15.42
CA HIS A 299 -9.51 -16.25 14.94
C HIS A 299 -10.73 -15.35 15.11
N GLY A 300 -11.69 -15.48 14.21
CA GLY A 300 -12.96 -14.78 14.24
C GLY A 300 -13.53 -14.48 12.86
N THR A 301 -14.76 -13.95 12.84
CA THR A 301 -15.52 -13.71 11.60
C THR A 301 -15.74 -12.22 11.29
N THR A 302 -15.26 -11.33 12.15
CA THR A 302 -15.45 -9.89 12.00
C THR A 302 -14.15 -9.20 11.60
N GLU A 303 -14.25 -7.96 11.07
CA GLU A 303 -13.09 -7.07 10.96
C GLU A 303 -12.36 -6.99 12.32
N TRP A 304 -11.06 -6.76 12.29
CA TRP A 304 -10.15 -6.73 13.46
C TRP A 304 -9.89 -8.10 14.09
N THR A 305 -10.19 -9.19 13.38
CA THR A 305 -9.58 -10.51 13.57
C THR A 305 -8.85 -10.90 12.29
N MET A 306 -7.73 -11.64 12.38
CA MET A 306 -6.91 -11.95 11.19
C MET A 306 -7.70 -12.80 10.19
N GLU A 307 -8.34 -13.86 10.67
CA GLU A 307 -9.19 -14.73 9.85
C GLU A 307 -10.40 -13.96 9.28
N GLY A 308 -11.02 -13.09 10.10
CA GLY A 308 -12.16 -12.28 9.67
C GLY A 308 -11.80 -11.27 8.59
N PHE A 309 -10.67 -10.59 8.70
CA PHE A 309 -10.17 -9.71 7.62
C PHE A 309 -10.01 -10.47 6.30
N CYS A 310 -9.40 -11.66 6.34
CA CYS A 310 -9.20 -12.51 5.16
C CYS A 310 -10.54 -12.96 4.56
N SER A 311 -11.46 -13.46 5.39
CA SER A 311 -12.76 -13.95 4.96
C SER A 311 -13.61 -12.85 4.30
N LEU A 312 -13.71 -11.70 4.97
CA LEU A 312 -14.45 -10.55 4.46
C LEU A 312 -13.81 -9.95 3.20
N ALA A 313 -12.48 -10.05 3.06
CA ALA A 313 -11.80 -9.62 1.83
C ALA A 313 -12.13 -10.56 0.65
N LYS A 314 -12.08 -11.86 0.84
CA LYS A 314 -12.46 -12.84 -0.21
C LYS A 314 -13.92 -12.64 -0.66
N ASP A 315 -14.84 -12.38 0.28
CA ASP A 315 -16.25 -12.07 -0.03
C ASP A 315 -16.39 -10.81 -0.90
N LYS A 316 -15.57 -9.79 -0.67
CA LYS A 316 -15.60 -8.54 -1.44
C LYS A 316 -14.91 -8.69 -2.80
N ILE A 317 -13.82 -9.45 -2.88
CA ILE A 317 -13.07 -9.69 -4.11
C ILE A 317 -13.81 -10.66 -5.06
N LYS A 318 -14.66 -11.55 -4.52
CA LYS A 318 -15.55 -12.45 -5.29
C LYS A 318 -14.85 -13.26 -6.39
N GLY A 319 -13.59 -13.64 -6.18
CA GLY A 319 -12.81 -14.40 -7.16
C GLY A 319 -12.33 -13.59 -8.38
N GLU A 320 -12.58 -12.27 -8.46
CA GLU A 320 -12.09 -11.46 -9.59
C GLU A 320 -10.56 -11.29 -9.59
N CYS A 321 -9.89 -11.47 -8.45
CA CYS A 321 -8.42 -11.55 -8.37
C CYS A 321 -8.01 -13.02 -8.14
N PRO A 322 -7.11 -13.58 -8.98
CA PRO A 322 -6.76 -15.01 -8.91
C PRO A 322 -5.95 -15.40 -7.68
N ILE A 323 -5.18 -14.47 -7.08
CA ILE A 323 -4.36 -14.74 -5.90
C ILE A 323 -4.64 -13.68 -4.84
N VAL A 324 -5.13 -14.12 -3.70
CA VAL A 324 -5.32 -13.29 -2.51
C VAL A 324 -4.56 -13.91 -1.37
N ALA A 325 -3.60 -13.20 -0.79
CA ALA A 325 -2.86 -13.64 0.39
C ALA A 325 -3.14 -12.70 1.55
N GLY A 326 -3.35 -13.24 2.73
CA GLY A 326 -3.57 -12.47 3.95
C GLY A 326 -2.47 -12.68 4.98
N GLY A 327 -2.23 -11.73 5.84
CA GLY A 327 -1.27 -11.89 6.90
C GLY A 327 -1.10 -10.69 7.83
N PRO A 328 -0.41 -10.90 8.97
CA PRO A 328 -0.24 -9.91 10.02
C PRO A 328 0.89 -8.92 9.75
N ASP A 329 0.86 -7.81 10.50
CA ASP A 329 2.00 -6.91 10.71
C ASP A 329 2.55 -7.16 12.12
N VAL A 330 3.60 -7.99 12.21
CA VAL A 330 4.23 -8.32 13.49
C VAL A 330 5.03 -7.15 14.06
N GLY A 331 5.39 -6.17 13.24
CA GLY A 331 6.09 -4.97 13.68
C GLY A 331 5.25 -4.02 14.51
N ASN A 332 3.94 -4.02 14.31
CA ASN A 332 3.01 -3.19 15.08
C ASN A 332 2.60 -3.81 16.43
N TRP A 333 2.97 -5.07 16.70
CA TRP A 333 2.61 -5.72 17.95
C TRP A 333 3.39 -5.17 19.15
N ASP A 334 4.62 -4.68 18.94
CA ASP A 334 5.49 -4.12 19.99
C ASP A 334 4.94 -2.86 20.67
N THR A 335 4.02 -2.13 20.05
CA THR A 335 3.73 -0.75 20.45
C THR A 335 2.39 -0.52 21.12
N ASN A 336 1.38 -1.37 20.91
CA ASN A 336 0.00 -1.09 21.31
C ASN A 336 -0.81 -2.29 21.81
N ASN A 337 -0.18 -3.41 22.13
CA ASN A 337 -0.94 -4.57 22.59
C ASN A 337 -0.52 -5.00 24.00
N GLN A 338 -1.44 -5.65 24.71
CA GLN A 338 -1.21 -6.21 26.04
C GLN A 338 -0.77 -7.68 25.96
N ALA A 339 -0.32 -8.15 24.81
CA ALA A 339 0.11 -9.52 24.63
C ALA A 339 1.50 -9.73 25.22
N THR A 340 1.72 -10.93 25.75
CA THR A 340 3.06 -11.39 26.11
C THR A 340 3.82 -11.85 24.87
N GLN A 341 5.15 -11.92 24.93
CA GLN A 341 5.98 -12.47 23.86
C GLN A 341 5.53 -13.88 23.45
N GLU A 342 5.14 -14.72 24.40
CA GLU A 342 4.64 -16.06 24.10
C GLU A 342 3.32 -16.02 23.33
N GLN A 343 2.41 -15.10 23.66
CA GLN A 343 1.16 -14.92 22.91
C GLN A 343 1.42 -14.42 21.49
N GLU A 344 2.38 -13.54 21.29
CA GLU A 344 2.81 -13.10 19.96
C GLU A 344 3.41 -14.24 19.15
N ASN A 345 4.29 -15.05 19.76
CA ASN A 345 4.86 -16.24 19.15
C ASN A 345 3.78 -17.21 18.67
N GLN A 346 2.82 -17.51 19.54
CA GLN A 346 1.68 -18.38 19.20
C GLN A 346 0.76 -17.75 18.13
N ALA A 347 0.59 -16.43 18.15
CA ALA A 347 -0.17 -15.73 17.12
C ALA A 347 0.48 -15.86 15.73
N ILE A 348 1.81 -15.83 15.61
CA ILE A 348 2.49 -16.10 14.35
C ILE A 348 2.15 -17.50 13.85
N VAL A 349 2.31 -18.53 14.70
CA VAL A 349 1.99 -19.92 14.34
C VAL A 349 0.55 -20.06 13.83
N GLN A 350 -0.40 -19.53 14.61
CA GLN A 350 -1.83 -19.67 14.33
C GLN A 350 -2.28 -18.85 13.12
N SER A 351 -1.69 -17.67 12.89
CA SER A 351 -2.08 -16.76 11.79
C SER A 351 -1.89 -17.39 10.41
N VAL A 352 -0.87 -18.25 10.25
CA VAL A 352 -0.62 -18.93 8.97
C VAL A 352 -1.84 -19.74 8.57
N LYS A 353 -2.29 -20.64 9.43
CA LYS A 353 -3.44 -21.49 9.17
C LYS A 353 -4.74 -20.68 9.07
N ALA A 354 -4.94 -19.70 9.95
CA ALA A 354 -6.12 -18.84 9.95
C ALA A 354 -6.28 -18.09 8.62
N CYS A 355 -5.20 -17.53 8.09
CA CYS A 355 -5.23 -16.83 6.81
C CYS A 355 -5.33 -17.81 5.61
N MET A 356 -4.59 -18.91 5.61
CA MET A 356 -4.58 -19.87 4.50
C MET A 356 -5.86 -20.71 4.40
N ASN A 357 -6.62 -20.85 5.46
CA ASN A 357 -7.94 -21.49 5.40
C ASN A 357 -8.92 -20.74 4.49
N VAL A 358 -8.69 -19.45 4.27
CA VAL A 358 -9.60 -18.55 3.56
C VAL A 358 -8.96 -17.98 2.29
N CYS A 359 -7.68 -17.61 2.36
CA CYS A 359 -6.93 -17.02 1.25
C CYS A 359 -6.13 -18.08 0.47
N ASP A 360 -5.65 -17.68 -0.71
CA ASP A 360 -4.84 -18.52 -1.58
C ASP A 360 -3.36 -18.58 -1.13
N GLY A 361 -3.00 -17.79 -0.13
CA GLY A 361 -1.67 -17.72 0.44
C GLY A 361 -1.59 -16.91 1.71
N TYR A 362 -0.40 -16.91 2.29
CA TYR A 362 -0.06 -16.18 3.50
C TYR A 362 1.08 -15.20 3.20
N PHE A 363 1.03 -13.99 3.77
CA PHE A 363 2.19 -13.11 3.82
C PHE A 363 2.42 -12.62 5.26
N LEU A 364 3.65 -12.22 5.57
CA LEU A 364 4.01 -11.69 6.87
C LEU A 364 4.81 -10.39 6.68
N PHE A 365 4.38 -9.35 7.33
CA PHE A 365 5.07 -8.09 7.44
C PHE A 365 5.60 -7.94 8.87
N ASP A 366 6.94 -7.98 9.18
CA ASP A 366 8.00 -8.15 8.17
C ASP A 366 9.20 -8.92 8.73
N MET A 367 10.13 -9.26 7.85
CA MET A 367 11.35 -10.02 8.17
C MET A 367 12.24 -9.35 9.21
N ILE A 368 12.28 -8.01 9.26
CA ILE A 368 13.13 -7.25 10.18
C ILE A 368 12.65 -7.47 11.61
N HIS A 369 11.35 -7.44 11.83
CA HIS A 369 10.74 -7.64 13.15
C HIS A 369 10.82 -9.11 13.58
N LEU A 370 10.60 -10.08 12.68
CA LEU A 370 10.85 -11.49 12.99
C LEU A 370 12.28 -11.75 13.46
N LYS A 371 13.25 -11.12 12.81
CA LYS A 371 14.66 -11.23 13.17
C LYS A 371 14.97 -10.57 14.51
N LYS A 372 14.44 -9.35 14.73
CA LYS A 372 14.63 -8.60 15.98
C LYS A 372 14.10 -9.35 17.19
N ALA A 373 12.95 -10.00 17.06
CA ALA A 373 12.29 -10.73 18.13
C ALA A 373 12.65 -12.22 18.18
N ASP A 374 13.57 -12.71 17.33
CA ASP A 374 13.95 -14.12 17.19
C ASP A 374 12.76 -15.07 16.96
N GLN A 375 11.86 -14.68 16.06
CA GLN A 375 10.57 -15.34 15.84
C GLN A 375 10.50 -16.23 14.59
N TRP A 376 11.59 -16.41 13.84
CA TRP A 376 11.61 -17.23 12.62
C TRP A 376 11.12 -18.67 12.81
N GLN A 377 11.44 -19.28 13.96
CA GLN A 377 11.01 -20.62 14.30
C GLN A 377 9.49 -20.78 14.34
N TYR A 378 8.78 -19.75 14.81
CA TYR A 378 7.31 -19.78 14.90
C TYR A 378 6.66 -19.61 13.52
N ALA A 379 7.24 -18.81 12.63
CA ALA A 379 6.81 -18.75 11.23
C ALA A 379 7.00 -20.11 10.54
N LYS A 380 8.16 -20.77 10.74
CA LYS A 380 8.45 -22.12 10.24
C LYS A 380 7.45 -23.16 10.76
N GLU A 381 7.18 -23.14 12.05
CA GLU A 381 6.20 -24.04 12.68
C GLU A 381 4.79 -23.83 12.07
N GLY A 382 4.34 -22.59 12.00
CA GLY A 382 3.03 -22.25 11.46
C GLY A 382 2.86 -22.66 10.00
N ILE A 383 3.86 -22.44 9.15
CA ILE A 383 3.84 -22.85 7.75
C ILE A 383 3.79 -24.38 7.64
N LYS A 384 4.63 -25.08 8.39
CA LYS A 384 4.64 -26.53 8.42
C LYS A 384 3.25 -27.09 8.79
N LEU A 385 2.64 -26.61 9.87
CA LEU A 385 1.32 -27.07 10.32
C LEU A 385 0.17 -26.69 9.37
N ALA A 386 0.36 -25.70 8.49
CA ALA A 386 -0.67 -25.30 7.55
C ALA A 386 -0.64 -26.10 6.24
N ILE A 387 0.51 -26.72 5.88
CA ILE A 387 0.69 -27.48 4.64
C ILE A 387 0.65 -29.01 4.85
N GLU A 388 0.73 -29.47 6.11
CA GLU A 388 0.48 -30.88 6.50
C GLU A 388 -1.03 -31.18 6.53
#